data_d0d8c77c59ad26afc958c2cfd3a058b3
#
_entry.id   d0d8c77c59ad26afc958c2cfd3a058b3
#
_cell.length_a   1.000
_cell.length_b   1.000
_cell.length_c   1.000
_cell.angle_alpha   90.00
_cell.angle_beta   90.00
_cell.angle_gamma   90.00
#
_symmetry.space_group_name_H-M   'P 1'
#
loop_
_entity.id
_entity.type
_entity.pdbx_description
1 polymer ?
#
loop_
_entity_poly.entity_id
_entity_poly.type
_entity_poly.pdbx_seq_one_letter_code
_entity_poly.pdbx_strand_id
1 'polypeptide(L)'
;MMAHMGDGYRIESATPADAAAVAAIYAHHVRHGTASFEIEPPSEAEMAERMAKVLGAGKLWLVARDPSGRVLGYAYASQFRDRPAYRYACENSIYIHHDRRGEGIGRALLALLIVAAERHGFRQMIGVIAGAEPASERLHKACGFVEAGRMRSVGRKAGGWLDTLYMQRALGQGDDTAPDEESA
;
A
#
# COMPACT_ATOMS: atom_id res chain seq x y z
N MET A 1 7.68 16.69 5.63
CA MET A 1 8.07 16.02 4.38
C MET A 1 9.16 15.02 4.72
N MET A 2 8.90 13.71 4.59
CA MET A 2 9.92 12.69 4.77
C MET A 2 10.49 12.38 3.39
N ALA A 3 11.75 12.71 3.15
CA ALA A 3 12.48 12.25 1.99
C ALA A 3 13.45 11.16 2.45
N HIS A 4 13.39 9.98 1.86
CA HIS A 4 14.39 8.93 2.00
C HIS A 4 15.18 8.85 0.70
N MET A 5 16.50 8.92 0.83
CA MET A 5 17.43 8.74 -0.29
C MET A 5 17.97 7.31 -0.21
N GLY A 6 17.57 6.47 -1.15
CA GLY A 6 18.22 5.18 -1.39
C GLY A 6 19.27 5.31 -2.50
N ASP A 7 20.04 4.24 -2.73
CA ASP A 7 20.96 4.19 -3.86
C ASP A 7 20.16 4.26 -5.18
N GLY A 8 20.16 5.44 -5.83
CA GLY A 8 19.53 5.69 -7.12
C GLY A 8 18.02 6.00 -7.10
N TYR A 9 17.40 6.28 -5.95
CA TYR A 9 16.02 6.76 -5.87
C TYR A 9 15.76 7.59 -4.62
N ARG A 10 14.69 8.41 -4.65
CA ARG A 10 14.13 9.12 -3.49
C ARG A 10 12.67 8.73 -3.30
N ILE A 11 12.21 8.75 -2.05
CA ILE A 11 10.79 8.56 -1.70
C ILE A 11 10.25 9.87 -1.15
N GLU A 12 9.10 10.28 -1.66
CA GLU A 12 8.44 11.52 -1.31
C GLU A 12 6.91 11.36 -1.33
N SER A 13 6.18 12.34 -0.80
CA SER A 13 4.72 12.37 -0.91
C SER A 13 4.30 12.50 -2.37
N ALA A 14 3.30 11.71 -2.76
CA ALA A 14 2.70 11.80 -4.08
C ALA A 14 1.94 13.12 -4.26
N THR A 15 1.85 13.54 -5.49
CA THR A 15 1.05 14.69 -5.94
C THR A 15 0.03 14.25 -6.99
N PRO A 16 -1.00 15.04 -7.30
CA PRO A 16 -1.94 14.72 -8.39
C PRO A 16 -1.26 14.50 -9.75
N ALA A 17 -0.10 15.13 -9.98
CA ALA A 17 0.68 14.96 -11.21
C ALA A 17 1.22 13.54 -11.41
N ASP A 18 1.20 12.71 -10.37
CA ASP A 18 1.69 11.33 -10.41
C ASP A 18 0.65 10.33 -10.93
N ALA A 19 -0.60 10.76 -11.10
CA ALA A 19 -1.72 9.87 -11.42
C ALA A 19 -1.47 9.02 -12.67
N ALA A 20 -0.91 9.59 -13.74
CA ALA A 20 -0.58 8.87 -14.96
C ALA A 20 0.44 7.75 -14.72
N ALA A 21 1.52 8.05 -13.99
CA ALA A 21 2.57 7.06 -13.70
C ALA A 21 2.07 5.97 -12.73
N VAL A 22 1.30 6.34 -11.72
CA VAL A 22 0.65 5.42 -10.79
C VAL A 22 -0.33 4.50 -11.53
N ALA A 23 -1.18 5.05 -12.41
CA ALA A 23 -2.11 4.28 -13.24
C ALA A 23 -1.38 3.29 -14.15
N ALA A 24 -0.28 3.69 -14.79
CA ALA A 24 0.51 2.84 -15.66
C ALA A 24 1.13 1.65 -14.89
N ILE A 25 1.71 1.90 -13.71
CA ILE A 25 2.24 0.84 -12.85
C ILE A 25 1.13 -0.12 -12.43
N TYR A 26 0.00 0.40 -11.96
CA TYR A 26 -1.13 -0.42 -11.52
C TYR A 26 -1.72 -1.24 -12.65
N ALA A 27 -1.89 -0.64 -13.83
CA ALA A 27 -2.42 -1.31 -15.03
C ALA A 27 -1.59 -2.54 -15.42
N HIS A 28 -0.26 -2.48 -15.29
CA HIS A 28 0.60 -3.63 -15.52
C HIS A 28 0.27 -4.78 -14.55
N HIS A 29 0.13 -4.49 -13.25
CA HIS A 29 -0.21 -5.50 -12.24
C HIS A 29 -1.61 -6.08 -12.43
N VAL A 30 -2.58 -5.26 -12.89
CA VAL A 30 -3.94 -5.74 -13.19
C VAL A 30 -3.92 -6.70 -14.38
N ARG A 31 -3.21 -6.36 -15.46
CA ARG A 31 -3.20 -7.17 -16.69
C ARG A 31 -2.35 -8.44 -16.60
N HIS A 32 -1.24 -8.39 -15.87
CA HIS A 32 -0.20 -9.43 -15.94
C HIS A 32 0.03 -10.16 -14.61
N GLY A 33 -0.76 -9.85 -13.56
CA GLY A 33 -0.57 -10.44 -12.24
C GLY A 33 -1.84 -10.74 -11.49
N THR A 34 -1.66 -11.31 -10.32
CA THR A 34 -2.72 -11.63 -9.36
C THR A 34 -2.71 -10.71 -8.13
N ALA A 35 -1.82 -9.72 -8.10
CA ALA A 35 -1.68 -8.78 -6.98
C ALA A 35 -2.89 -7.82 -6.81
N SER A 36 -3.82 -7.85 -7.74
CA SER A 36 -5.11 -7.15 -7.67
C SER A 36 -6.22 -8.04 -8.21
N PHE A 37 -7.40 -7.96 -7.61
CA PHE A 37 -8.60 -8.63 -8.13
C PHE A 37 -9.34 -7.83 -9.19
N GLU A 38 -8.89 -6.62 -9.52
CA GLU A 38 -9.42 -5.90 -10.68
C GLU A 38 -9.11 -6.66 -11.97
N ILE A 39 -10.10 -6.75 -12.86
CA ILE A 39 -9.99 -7.44 -14.15
C ILE A 39 -9.52 -6.47 -15.22
N GLU A 40 -10.06 -5.25 -15.21
CA GLU A 40 -9.69 -4.15 -16.08
C GLU A 40 -9.00 -3.06 -15.28
N PRO A 41 -7.88 -2.50 -15.75
CA PRO A 41 -7.23 -1.44 -15.04
C PRO A 41 -8.04 -0.15 -15.12
N PRO A 42 -8.06 0.67 -14.04
CA PRO A 42 -8.69 1.97 -14.08
C PRO A 42 -7.99 2.88 -15.09
N SER A 43 -8.75 3.81 -15.65
CA SER A 43 -8.21 4.91 -16.43
C SER A 43 -7.33 5.83 -15.57
N GLU A 44 -6.55 6.70 -16.22
CA GLU A 44 -5.78 7.73 -15.53
C GLU A 44 -6.69 8.66 -14.70
N ALA A 45 -7.85 9.03 -15.27
CA ALA A 45 -8.82 9.88 -14.58
C ALA A 45 -9.38 9.22 -13.31
N GLU A 46 -9.77 7.94 -13.38
CA GLU A 46 -10.22 7.18 -12.21
C GLU A 46 -9.10 7.03 -11.17
N MET A 47 -7.86 6.82 -11.61
CA MET A 47 -6.73 6.77 -10.68
C MET A 47 -6.48 8.12 -10.01
N ALA A 48 -6.61 9.22 -10.75
CA ALA A 48 -6.51 10.57 -10.21
C ALA A 48 -7.60 10.84 -9.15
N GLU A 49 -8.83 10.39 -9.38
CA GLU A 49 -9.92 10.48 -8.41
C GLU A 49 -9.64 9.65 -7.15
N ARG A 50 -9.14 8.39 -7.30
CA ARG A 50 -8.73 7.55 -6.17
C ARG A 50 -7.62 8.21 -5.34
N MET A 51 -6.61 8.78 -6.00
CA MET A 51 -5.54 9.52 -5.34
C MET A 51 -6.07 10.76 -4.63
N ALA A 52 -6.91 11.56 -5.29
CA ALA A 52 -7.52 12.75 -4.70
C ALA A 52 -8.34 12.43 -3.45
N LYS A 53 -9.10 11.33 -3.46
CA LYS A 53 -9.87 10.86 -2.30
C LYS A 53 -8.96 10.53 -1.12
N VAL A 54 -7.85 9.82 -1.35
CA VAL A 54 -6.90 9.45 -0.29
C VAL A 54 -6.18 10.69 0.24
N LEU A 55 -5.62 11.52 -0.65
CA LEU A 55 -4.88 12.72 -0.28
C LEU A 55 -5.79 13.79 0.36
N GLY A 56 -7.00 13.98 -0.16
CA GLY A 56 -7.98 14.94 0.36
C GLY A 56 -8.49 14.58 1.75
N ALA A 57 -8.48 13.30 2.11
CA ALA A 57 -8.76 12.83 3.47
C ALA A 57 -7.52 12.93 4.40
N GLY A 58 -6.45 13.61 3.98
CA GLY A 58 -5.20 13.71 4.73
C GLY A 58 -4.44 12.39 4.85
N LYS A 59 -4.82 11.38 4.04
CA LYS A 59 -4.20 10.05 4.08
C LYS A 59 -2.89 10.03 3.32
N LEU A 60 -2.17 8.92 3.45
CA LEU A 60 -0.78 8.78 3.08
C LEU A 60 -0.64 8.16 1.69
N TRP A 61 0.07 8.84 0.79
CA TRP A 61 0.47 8.31 -0.50
C TRP A 61 1.92 8.70 -0.81
N LEU A 62 2.78 7.70 -0.98
CA LEU A 62 4.21 7.85 -1.25
C LEU A 62 4.55 7.35 -2.64
N VAL A 63 5.50 8.00 -3.29
CA VAL A 63 6.11 7.56 -4.55
C VAL A 63 7.62 7.45 -4.41
N ALA A 64 8.20 6.44 -5.05
CA ALA A 64 9.65 6.34 -5.24
C ALA A 64 9.99 6.82 -6.65
N ARG A 65 10.99 7.73 -6.77
CA ARG A 65 11.45 8.28 -8.05
C ARG A 65 12.93 8.10 -8.23
N ASP A 66 13.33 7.83 -9.48
CA ASP A 66 14.73 7.90 -9.87
C ASP A 66 15.21 9.36 -10.04
N PRO A 67 16.52 9.59 -10.28
CA PRO A 67 17.06 10.93 -10.49
C PRO A 67 16.49 11.66 -11.71
N SER A 68 15.93 10.95 -12.69
CA SER A 68 15.25 11.54 -13.85
C SER A 68 13.82 12.01 -13.55
N GLY A 69 13.28 11.66 -12.36
CA GLY A 69 11.92 11.96 -11.95
C GLY A 69 10.90 10.87 -12.30
N ARG A 70 11.32 9.75 -12.92
CA ARG A 70 10.43 8.62 -13.23
C ARG A 70 9.95 7.94 -11.95
N VAL A 71 8.66 7.65 -11.86
CA VAL A 71 8.08 6.88 -10.76
C VAL A 71 8.43 5.40 -10.91
N LEU A 72 9.07 4.85 -9.89
CA LEU A 72 9.53 3.46 -9.82
C LEU A 72 8.58 2.54 -9.04
N GLY A 73 7.73 3.14 -8.24
CA GLY A 73 6.74 2.46 -7.43
C GLY A 73 6.04 3.43 -6.49
N TYR A 74 5.00 2.95 -5.87
CA TYR A 74 4.22 3.74 -4.91
C TYR A 74 3.63 2.86 -3.81
N ALA A 75 3.29 3.49 -2.69
CA ALA A 75 2.55 2.88 -1.60
C ALA A 75 1.61 3.89 -0.97
N TYR A 76 0.44 3.44 -0.52
CA TYR A 76 -0.50 4.29 0.19
C TYR A 76 -1.19 3.54 1.33
N ALA A 77 -1.76 4.29 2.26
CA ALA A 77 -2.57 3.77 3.34
C ALA A 77 -3.90 4.53 3.41
N SER A 78 -4.99 3.77 3.57
CA SER A 78 -6.33 4.30 3.80
C SER A 78 -6.98 3.56 4.96
N GLN A 79 -8.06 4.10 5.51
CA GLN A 79 -8.80 3.40 6.57
C GLN A 79 -9.25 2.02 6.08
N PHE A 80 -9.06 1.00 6.92
CA PHE A 80 -9.31 -0.41 6.55
C PHE A 80 -10.76 -0.70 6.18
N ARG A 81 -11.74 -0.08 6.87
CA ARG A 81 -13.19 -0.16 6.57
C ARG A 81 -13.84 1.17 6.93
N ASP A 82 -14.92 1.54 6.26
CA ASP A 82 -15.54 2.86 6.40
C ASP A 82 -16.25 3.10 7.76
N ARG A 83 -16.51 2.05 8.55
CA ARG A 83 -17.18 2.19 9.86
C ARG A 83 -16.27 2.91 10.86
N PRO A 84 -16.79 3.84 11.67
CA PRO A 84 -15.98 4.68 12.59
C PRO A 84 -15.09 3.90 13.56
N ALA A 85 -15.50 2.72 14.01
CA ALA A 85 -14.71 1.87 14.91
C ALA A 85 -13.37 1.41 14.28
N TYR A 86 -13.23 1.46 12.95
CA TYR A 86 -11.98 1.13 12.25
C TYR A 86 -11.06 2.34 12.03
N ARG A 87 -11.36 3.52 12.62
CA ARG A 87 -10.58 4.74 12.37
C ARG A 87 -9.10 4.64 12.73
N TYR A 88 -8.73 3.71 13.60
CA TYR A 88 -7.34 3.45 14.03
C TYR A 88 -6.67 2.30 13.27
N ALA A 89 -7.36 1.68 12.32
CA ALA A 89 -6.82 0.63 11.46
C ALA A 89 -6.73 1.10 10.01
N CYS A 90 -5.58 0.90 9.38
CA CYS A 90 -5.39 1.19 7.95
C CYS A 90 -5.05 -0.06 7.15
N GLU A 91 -5.37 -0.02 5.87
CA GLU A 91 -4.92 -0.98 4.86
C GLU A 91 -3.84 -0.32 4.01
N ASN A 92 -2.74 -1.04 3.79
CA ASN A 92 -1.70 -0.60 2.86
C ASN A 92 -1.88 -1.24 1.49
N SER A 93 -1.49 -0.49 0.46
CA SER A 93 -1.29 -0.99 -0.90
C SER A 93 0.08 -0.57 -1.40
N ILE A 94 0.77 -1.47 -2.10
CA ILE A 94 2.11 -1.22 -2.61
C ILE A 94 2.31 -1.89 -3.97
N TYR A 95 2.82 -1.12 -4.93
CA TYR A 95 3.08 -1.57 -6.29
C TYR A 95 4.41 -1.01 -6.80
N ILE A 96 5.24 -1.89 -7.35
CA ILE A 96 6.55 -1.53 -7.91
C ILE A 96 6.52 -1.71 -9.41
N HIS A 97 7.12 -0.79 -10.14
CA HIS A 97 7.31 -0.91 -11.59
C HIS A 97 7.95 -2.25 -11.92
N HIS A 98 7.43 -2.96 -12.91
CA HIS A 98 7.81 -4.34 -13.20
C HIS A 98 9.30 -4.51 -13.50
N ASP A 99 9.97 -3.51 -14.12
CA ASP A 99 11.41 -3.53 -14.43
C ASP A 99 12.30 -3.21 -13.20
N ARG A 100 11.72 -2.79 -12.07
CA ARG A 100 12.45 -2.30 -10.90
C ARG A 100 12.18 -3.14 -9.64
N ARG A 101 11.75 -4.39 -9.85
CA ARG A 101 11.55 -5.35 -8.77
C ARG A 101 12.89 -5.90 -8.27
N GLY A 102 12.94 -6.27 -6.98
CA GLY A 102 14.16 -6.83 -6.38
C GLY A 102 15.21 -5.80 -5.95
N GLU A 103 15.01 -4.51 -6.18
CA GLU A 103 15.93 -3.41 -5.87
C GLU A 103 15.72 -2.80 -4.45
N GLY A 104 14.91 -3.43 -3.59
CA GLY A 104 14.66 -2.93 -2.23
C GLY A 104 13.64 -1.78 -2.14
N ILE A 105 13.18 -1.22 -3.26
CA ILE A 105 12.25 -0.07 -3.31
C ILE A 105 10.96 -0.37 -2.53
N GLY A 106 10.39 -1.56 -2.69
CA GLY A 106 9.18 -1.96 -1.97
C GLY A 106 9.37 -1.96 -0.47
N ARG A 107 10.50 -2.44 0.03
CA ARG A 107 10.81 -2.44 1.46
C ARG A 107 10.97 -1.03 2.01
N ALA A 108 11.65 -0.15 1.28
CA ALA A 108 11.83 1.25 1.67
C ALA A 108 10.48 2.00 1.69
N LEU A 109 9.64 1.83 0.66
CA LEU A 109 8.30 2.42 0.60
C LEU A 109 7.43 1.95 1.78
N LEU A 110 7.36 0.64 2.03
CA LEU A 110 6.54 0.10 3.11
C LEU A 110 7.05 0.53 4.48
N ALA A 111 8.36 0.56 4.70
CA ALA A 111 8.95 1.02 5.95
C ALA A 111 8.61 2.48 6.25
N LEU A 112 8.70 3.37 5.25
CA LEU A 112 8.31 4.77 5.40
C LEU A 112 6.81 4.95 5.59
N LEU A 113 6.00 4.16 4.87
CA LEU A 113 4.54 4.20 5.02
C LEU A 113 4.12 3.79 6.44
N ILE A 114 4.76 2.78 7.03
CA ILE A 114 4.55 2.35 8.42
C ILE A 114 4.79 3.51 9.39
N VAL A 115 5.95 4.17 9.29
CA VAL A 115 6.27 5.33 10.15
C VAL A 115 5.30 6.48 9.94
N ALA A 116 4.91 6.75 8.70
CA ALA A 116 3.95 7.80 8.39
C ALA A 116 2.55 7.47 8.92
N ALA A 117 2.11 6.22 8.82
CA ALA A 117 0.81 5.76 9.33
C ALA A 117 0.75 5.82 10.87
N GLU A 118 1.81 5.45 11.56
CA GLU A 118 1.93 5.60 13.01
C GLU A 118 1.78 7.08 13.43
N ARG A 119 2.50 7.98 12.76
CA ARG A 119 2.41 9.43 13.02
C ARG A 119 1.04 10.03 12.69
N HIS A 120 0.31 9.41 11.78
CA HIS A 120 -1.06 9.80 11.44
C HIS A 120 -2.09 9.33 12.50
N GLY A 121 -1.67 8.54 13.49
CA GLY A 121 -2.53 8.03 14.57
C GLY A 121 -3.10 6.64 14.34
N PHE A 122 -2.73 5.96 13.24
CA PHE A 122 -3.11 4.54 13.08
C PHE A 122 -2.37 3.66 14.10
N ARG A 123 -3.08 2.67 14.61
CA ARG A 123 -2.60 1.70 15.60
C ARG A 123 -2.42 0.30 15.00
N GLN A 124 -3.07 0.01 13.88
CA GLN A 124 -2.96 -1.27 13.18
C GLN A 124 -2.84 -1.03 11.68
N MET A 125 -1.97 -1.78 11.02
CA MET A 125 -1.86 -1.79 9.55
C MET A 125 -2.11 -3.19 9.03
N ILE A 126 -2.99 -3.29 8.05
CA ILE A 126 -3.39 -4.53 7.40
C ILE A 126 -2.82 -4.54 5.97
N GLY A 127 -2.19 -5.65 5.59
CA GLY A 127 -1.87 -5.96 4.21
C GLY A 127 -2.85 -7.00 3.68
N VAL A 128 -3.61 -6.65 2.64
CA VAL A 128 -4.53 -7.57 1.95
C VAL A 128 -3.85 -8.02 0.67
N ILE A 129 -3.31 -9.25 0.69
CA ILE A 129 -2.50 -9.78 -0.40
C ILE A 129 -3.37 -10.67 -1.29
N ALA A 130 -3.81 -10.11 -2.42
CA ALA A 130 -4.56 -10.83 -3.44
C ALA A 130 -3.69 -11.93 -4.08
N GLY A 131 -4.29 -13.09 -4.36
CA GLY A 131 -3.58 -14.24 -4.90
C GLY A 131 -2.53 -14.85 -3.96
N ALA A 132 -2.47 -14.41 -2.70
CA ALA A 132 -1.44 -14.78 -1.73
C ALA A 132 -0.02 -14.69 -2.36
N GLU A 133 0.27 -13.61 -3.07
CA GLU A 133 1.45 -13.40 -3.91
C GLU A 133 2.73 -13.49 -3.06
N PRO A 134 3.65 -14.46 -3.33
CA PRO A 134 4.75 -14.76 -2.41
C PRO A 134 5.76 -13.62 -2.21
N ALA A 135 5.95 -12.76 -3.21
CA ALA A 135 6.87 -11.63 -3.08
C ALA A 135 6.29 -10.57 -2.12
N SER A 136 4.96 -10.33 -2.20
CA SER A 136 4.26 -9.44 -1.28
C SER A 136 4.26 -9.99 0.14
N GLU A 137 4.00 -11.30 0.32
CA GLU A 137 4.07 -11.96 1.62
C GLU A 137 5.46 -11.81 2.26
N ARG A 138 6.54 -12.09 1.50
CA ARG A 138 7.92 -11.91 2.00
C ARG A 138 8.22 -10.46 2.35
N LEU A 139 7.75 -9.51 1.56
CA LEU A 139 7.92 -8.08 1.82
C LEU A 139 7.27 -7.69 3.14
N HIS A 140 6.02 -8.06 3.36
CA HIS A 140 5.29 -7.74 4.58
C HIS A 140 5.93 -8.40 5.80
N LYS A 141 6.33 -9.70 5.72
CA LYS A 141 7.07 -10.38 6.79
C LYS A 141 8.38 -9.66 7.13
N ALA A 142 9.15 -9.24 6.12
CA ALA A 142 10.39 -8.48 6.31
C ALA A 142 10.17 -7.09 6.95
N CYS A 143 8.95 -6.56 6.88
CA CYS A 143 8.53 -5.32 7.53
C CYS A 143 7.76 -5.57 8.85
N GLY A 144 7.82 -6.78 9.41
CA GLY A 144 7.27 -7.10 10.74
C GLY A 144 5.77 -7.39 10.77
N PHE A 145 5.15 -7.67 9.62
CA PHE A 145 3.78 -8.17 9.57
C PHE A 145 3.73 -9.66 9.90
N VAL A 146 2.68 -10.08 10.57
CA VAL A 146 2.33 -11.49 10.82
C VAL A 146 1.08 -11.88 10.05
N GLU A 147 0.92 -13.15 9.74
CA GLU A 147 -0.32 -13.65 9.12
C GLU A 147 -1.48 -13.53 10.11
N ALA A 148 -2.54 -12.86 9.71
CA ALA A 148 -3.77 -12.72 10.47
C ALA A 148 -4.84 -13.73 10.03
N GLY A 149 -4.76 -14.21 8.80
CA GLY A 149 -5.66 -15.23 8.26
C GLY A 149 -5.64 -15.30 6.74
N ARG A 150 -6.24 -16.36 6.22
CA ARG A 150 -6.33 -16.64 4.78
C ARG A 150 -7.74 -17.03 4.40
N MET A 151 -8.31 -16.34 3.45
CA MET A 151 -9.55 -16.74 2.78
C MET A 151 -9.20 -17.49 1.50
N ARG A 152 -9.75 -18.70 1.36
CA ARG A 152 -9.48 -19.55 0.21
C ARG A 152 -10.51 -19.34 -0.89
N SER A 153 -10.02 -19.30 -2.14
CA SER A 153 -10.85 -19.30 -3.36
C SER A 153 -11.94 -18.21 -3.38
N VAL A 154 -11.62 -17.00 -2.89
CA VAL A 154 -12.56 -15.88 -2.79
C VAL A 154 -12.57 -14.97 -4.02
N GLY A 155 -11.58 -15.08 -4.89
CA GLY A 155 -11.51 -14.36 -6.16
C GLY A 155 -11.27 -15.28 -7.31
N ARG A 156 -11.72 -14.89 -8.53
CA ARG A 156 -11.45 -15.64 -9.76
C ARG A 156 -10.83 -14.73 -10.80
N LYS A 157 -9.60 -15.06 -11.23
CA LYS A 157 -8.85 -14.27 -12.21
C LYS A 157 -7.91 -15.17 -13.01
N ALA A 158 -7.61 -14.81 -14.26
CA ALA A 158 -6.71 -15.56 -15.14
C ALA A 158 -7.02 -17.07 -15.20
N GLY A 159 -8.32 -17.42 -15.20
CA GLY A 159 -8.77 -18.81 -15.28
C GLY A 159 -8.70 -19.62 -13.99
N GLY A 160 -8.19 -19.06 -12.88
CA GLY A 160 -8.03 -19.73 -11.59
C GLY A 160 -8.79 -19.10 -10.44
N TRP A 161 -9.02 -19.89 -9.37
CA TRP A 161 -9.45 -19.40 -8.08
C TRP A 161 -8.25 -18.90 -7.29
N LEU A 162 -8.39 -17.77 -6.62
CA LEU A 162 -7.33 -17.09 -5.87
C LEU A 162 -7.73 -16.93 -4.41
N ASP A 163 -6.75 -17.12 -3.55
CA ASP A 163 -6.86 -16.85 -2.13
C ASP A 163 -6.62 -15.36 -1.84
N THR A 164 -7.02 -14.90 -0.68
CA THR A 164 -6.59 -13.63 -0.09
C THR A 164 -5.90 -13.90 1.23
N LEU A 165 -4.65 -13.47 1.36
CA LEU A 165 -3.88 -13.52 2.59
C LEU A 165 -3.98 -12.18 3.31
N TYR A 166 -4.42 -12.20 4.56
CA TYR A 166 -4.42 -11.05 5.45
C TYR A 166 -3.19 -11.09 6.33
N MET A 167 -2.42 -10.01 6.31
CA MET A 167 -1.29 -9.81 7.20
C MET A 167 -1.52 -8.57 8.04
N GLN A 168 -1.05 -8.55 9.27
CA GLN A 168 -1.28 -7.46 10.22
C GLN A 168 0.01 -7.08 10.92
N ARG A 169 0.14 -5.80 11.22
CA ARG A 169 1.20 -5.23 12.02
C ARG A 169 0.63 -4.17 12.98
N ALA A 170 1.00 -4.27 14.26
CA ALA A 170 0.77 -3.19 15.22
C ALA A 170 1.69 -1.99 14.91
N LEU A 171 1.18 -0.78 15.08
CA LEU A 171 1.87 0.49 14.90
C LEU A 171 1.98 1.21 16.23
N GLY A 172 3.18 1.74 16.56
CA GLY A 172 3.41 2.41 17.82
C GLY A 172 3.09 1.51 19.01
N GLN A 173 2.19 1.96 19.86
CA GLN A 173 1.73 1.21 21.03
C GLN A 173 0.63 0.15 20.72
N GLY A 174 0.22 0.04 19.45
CA GLY A 174 -0.78 -0.96 19.05
C GLY A 174 -2.07 -0.86 19.87
N ASP A 175 -2.44 -1.95 20.50
CA ASP A 175 -3.59 -2.08 21.41
C ASP A 175 -3.22 -2.08 22.91
N ASP A 176 -1.94 -1.81 23.25
CA ASP A 176 -1.47 -1.75 24.64
C ASP A 176 -2.07 -0.56 25.40
N THR A 177 -2.47 0.51 24.70
CA THR A 177 -3.07 1.72 25.30
C THR A 177 -4.25 2.21 24.46
N ALA A 178 -5.20 2.90 25.13
CA ALA A 178 -6.25 3.64 24.43
C ALA A 178 -5.63 4.75 23.55
N PRO A 179 -6.23 5.09 22.41
CA PRO A 179 -5.86 6.27 21.65
C PRO A 179 -6.11 7.57 22.42
N ASP A 180 -5.24 8.57 22.28
CA ASP A 180 -5.29 9.82 23.05
C ASP A 180 -6.65 10.58 22.89
N GLU A 181 -7.28 10.48 21.73
CA GLU A 181 -8.57 11.12 21.45
C GLU A 181 -9.78 10.46 22.17
N GLU A 182 -9.63 9.27 22.75
CA GLU A 182 -10.68 8.59 23.52
C GLU A 182 -10.57 8.88 25.03
N SER A 183 -9.49 9.55 25.43
CA SER A 183 -9.24 9.89 26.86
C SER A 183 -9.81 11.25 27.26
N ALA A 184 -10.62 11.89 26.40
CA ALA A 184 -11.23 13.20 26.63
C ALA A 184 -12.73 13.11 26.88
#